data_51e4264fa4889e71e74c92335d449a21
#
_entry.id   51e4264fa4889e71e74c92335d449a21
#
_cell.length_a   1.000
_cell.length_b   1.000
_cell.length_c   1.000
_cell.angle_alpha   90.00
_cell.angle_beta   90.00
_cell.angle_gamma   90.00
#
_symmetry.space_group_name_H-M   'P 1'
#
loop_
_entity.id
_entity.type
_entity.pdbx_description
1 polymer ?
#
loop_
_entity_poly.entity_id
_entity_poly.type
_entity_poly.pdbx_seq_one_letter_code
_entity_poly.pdbx_strand_id
1 'polypeptide(L)'
;FCAPYILPEKYAGSYPNEKGRMTKYAALAVKARAALYFGDYPTAEAAAKEIMDKGGFSLFQVSELTEAQKKEAEEMELYIDFDKYGIDRDKFMKGMFSYESLWHTENGNPDNPEYVMTRQYTASSWDYQDMTRYTSIRPNQLGGWSSVTPTQNLVDAYWTVDGKTPSIPSIEKRMNAYKVIKGDLDEYKAPAGEAKFISFASGLINSGKLKDYEYMQEFRNRDSRLYASILFPFKGWYETNYGTNFIYEWIKNGNNESKTGFNFRK
;
A
#
# COMPACT_ATOMS: atom_id res chain seq x y z
N PHE A 1 26.68 -16.05 -18.42
CA PHE A 1 26.11 -14.73 -18.28
C PHE A 1 27.11 -13.84 -17.54
N CYS A 2 27.94 -13.08 -18.28
CA CYS A 2 29.10 -12.35 -17.72
C CYS A 2 28.78 -10.92 -17.25
N ALA A 3 27.62 -10.39 -17.60
CA ALA A 3 27.25 -9.00 -17.35
C ALA A 3 27.45 -8.52 -15.91
N PRO A 4 27.11 -9.27 -14.86
CA PRO A 4 27.30 -8.81 -13.47
C PRO A 4 28.75 -8.52 -13.09
N TYR A 5 29.69 -9.11 -13.79
CA TYR A 5 31.12 -8.98 -13.46
C TYR A 5 31.82 -7.86 -14.24
N ILE A 6 31.15 -7.30 -15.24
CA ILE A 6 31.68 -6.22 -16.09
C ILE A 6 31.06 -4.87 -15.69
N LEU A 7 29.87 -4.88 -15.11
CA LEU A 7 29.16 -3.66 -14.72
C LEU A 7 29.74 -3.07 -13.44
N PRO A 8 29.80 -1.74 -13.32
CA PRO A 8 30.22 -1.10 -12.08
C PRO A 8 29.18 -1.35 -10.96
N GLU A 9 29.63 -1.37 -9.74
CA GLU A 9 28.78 -1.48 -8.55
C GLU A 9 27.88 -0.25 -8.39
N LYS A 10 28.48 0.94 -8.62
CA LYS A 10 27.80 2.24 -8.70
C LYS A 10 28.38 3.02 -9.86
N TYR A 11 27.56 3.80 -10.52
CA TYR A 11 28.06 4.78 -11.49
C TYR A 11 28.59 5.98 -10.73
N ALA A 12 29.86 6.33 -10.97
CA ALA A 12 30.52 7.48 -10.37
C ALA A 12 30.12 8.75 -11.14
N GLY A 13 29.60 9.74 -10.47
CA GLY A 13 29.50 11.10 -10.98
C GLY A 13 28.12 11.49 -11.49
N SER A 14 27.95 11.81 -12.71
CA SER A 14 26.87 12.62 -13.31
C SER A 14 25.45 12.22 -12.94
N TYR A 15 25.11 12.38 -11.72
CA TYR A 15 23.77 12.34 -11.22
C TYR A 15 23.01 13.57 -11.69
N PRO A 16 21.81 13.53 -12.18
CA PRO A 16 20.83 12.45 -12.20
C PRO A 16 20.83 11.57 -13.47
N ASN A 17 21.70 11.84 -14.44
CA ASN A 17 21.59 11.28 -15.80
C ASN A 17 21.87 9.77 -15.90
N GLU A 18 22.46 9.16 -14.89
CA GLU A 18 22.79 7.74 -14.87
C GLU A 18 21.86 6.89 -13.99
N LYS A 19 20.84 7.51 -13.40
CA LYS A 19 19.80 6.80 -12.67
C LYS A 19 19.09 5.78 -13.59
N GLY A 20 18.82 4.59 -13.06
CA GLY A 20 18.15 3.55 -13.82
C GLY A 20 19.04 2.74 -14.76
N ARG A 21 20.33 3.06 -14.87
CA ARG A 21 21.29 2.22 -15.60
C ARG A 21 21.54 0.92 -14.84
N MET A 22 21.82 -0.13 -15.61
CA MET A 22 22.11 -1.45 -15.06
C MET A 22 23.45 -1.44 -14.31
N THR A 23 23.40 -1.74 -13.03
CA THR A 23 24.59 -1.96 -12.20
C THR A 23 24.88 -3.44 -12.04
N LYS A 24 26.05 -3.79 -11.46
CA LYS A 24 26.39 -5.16 -11.06
C LYS A 24 25.28 -5.79 -10.20
N TYR A 25 24.81 -5.07 -9.17
CA TYR A 25 23.82 -5.58 -8.26
C TYR A 25 22.42 -5.66 -8.89
N ALA A 26 22.09 -4.73 -9.78
CA ALA A 26 20.85 -4.83 -10.58
C ALA A 26 20.85 -6.09 -11.47
N ALA A 27 21.98 -6.38 -12.12
CA ALA A 27 22.13 -7.60 -12.94
C ALA A 27 22.07 -8.88 -12.08
N LEU A 28 22.65 -8.86 -10.87
CA LEU A 28 22.55 -9.96 -9.90
C LEU A 28 21.11 -10.15 -9.41
N ALA A 29 20.36 -9.08 -9.18
CA ALA A 29 18.94 -9.17 -8.81
C ALA A 29 18.08 -9.81 -9.91
N VAL A 30 18.33 -9.43 -11.17
CA VAL A 30 17.66 -10.07 -12.32
C VAL A 30 18.05 -11.56 -12.41
N LYS A 31 19.35 -11.87 -12.19
CA LYS A 31 19.84 -13.27 -12.18
C LYS A 31 19.17 -14.09 -11.09
N ALA A 32 19.10 -13.57 -9.86
CA ALA A 32 18.44 -14.24 -8.74
C ALA A 32 16.97 -14.53 -9.04
N ARG A 33 16.27 -13.52 -9.56
CA ARG A 33 14.86 -13.66 -9.96
C ARG A 33 14.64 -14.68 -11.05
N ALA A 34 15.46 -14.67 -12.11
CA ALA A 34 15.39 -15.65 -13.19
C ALA A 34 15.67 -17.06 -12.67
N ALA A 35 16.71 -17.25 -11.89
CA ALA A 35 17.06 -18.54 -11.30
C ALA A 35 15.92 -19.10 -10.43
N LEU A 36 15.29 -18.24 -9.61
CA LEU A 36 14.14 -18.62 -8.80
C LEU A 36 12.96 -19.12 -9.67
N TYR A 37 12.69 -18.44 -10.78
CA TYR A 37 11.63 -18.85 -11.72
C TYR A 37 11.89 -20.21 -12.35
N PHE A 38 13.16 -20.55 -12.62
CA PHE A 38 13.55 -21.83 -13.20
C PHE A 38 13.83 -22.93 -12.16
N GLY A 39 13.64 -22.66 -10.89
CA GLY A 39 13.89 -23.63 -9.80
C GLY A 39 15.37 -23.86 -9.51
N ASP A 40 16.29 -23.04 -10.04
CA ASP A 40 17.72 -23.08 -9.70
C ASP A 40 17.97 -22.29 -8.41
N TYR A 41 17.55 -22.88 -7.31
CA TYR A 41 17.64 -22.26 -5.98
C TYR A 41 19.09 -21.95 -5.54
N PRO A 42 20.11 -22.82 -5.81
CA PRO A 42 21.49 -22.49 -5.46
C PRO A 42 22.00 -21.22 -6.15
N THR A 43 21.69 -21.04 -7.45
CA THR A 43 22.06 -19.82 -8.18
C THR A 43 21.28 -18.60 -7.66
N ALA A 44 20.01 -18.75 -7.35
CA ALA A 44 19.19 -17.68 -6.77
C ALA A 44 19.74 -17.22 -5.42
N GLU A 45 20.04 -18.18 -4.53
CA GLU A 45 20.63 -17.91 -3.21
C GLU A 45 21.98 -17.22 -3.31
N ALA A 46 22.90 -17.75 -4.13
CA ALA A 46 24.24 -17.17 -4.28
C ALA A 46 24.20 -15.72 -4.78
N ALA A 47 23.33 -15.44 -5.77
CA ALA A 47 23.19 -14.08 -6.32
C ALA A 47 22.54 -13.12 -5.31
N ALA A 48 21.51 -13.55 -4.59
CA ALA A 48 20.86 -12.76 -3.54
C ALA A 48 21.83 -12.48 -2.38
N LYS A 49 22.59 -13.50 -1.96
CA LYS A 49 23.58 -13.37 -0.89
C LYS A 49 24.67 -12.37 -1.23
N GLU A 50 25.17 -12.38 -2.47
CA GLU A 50 26.19 -11.40 -2.90
C GLU A 50 25.64 -9.96 -2.85
N ILE A 51 24.38 -9.73 -3.21
CA ILE A 51 23.74 -8.42 -3.08
C ILE A 51 23.66 -8.00 -1.60
N MET A 52 23.19 -8.89 -0.74
CA MET A 52 23.00 -8.61 0.69
C MET A 52 24.33 -8.34 1.41
N ASP A 53 25.34 -9.17 1.14
CA ASP A 53 26.63 -9.10 1.86
C ASP A 53 27.53 -7.96 1.36
N LYS A 54 27.44 -7.59 0.08
CA LYS A 54 28.40 -6.68 -0.58
C LYS A 54 27.76 -5.44 -1.19
N GLY A 55 26.45 -5.40 -1.36
CA GLY A 55 25.75 -4.32 -2.06
C GLY A 55 25.61 -3.04 -1.24
N GLY A 56 25.75 -3.12 0.08
CA GLY A 56 25.53 -1.99 0.98
C GLY A 56 24.09 -1.53 1.06
N PHE A 57 23.13 -2.41 0.71
CA PHE A 57 21.71 -2.15 0.78
C PHE A 57 21.15 -2.48 2.17
N SER A 58 20.11 -1.76 2.55
CA SER A 58 19.37 -2.01 3.79
C SER A 58 17.90 -1.64 3.58
N LEU A 59 17.01 -2.15 4.43
CA LEU A 59 15.61 -1.76 4.38
C LEU A 59 15.45 -0.28 4.72
N PHE A 60 14.64 0.41 3.94
CA PHE A 60 14.23 1.78 4.23
C PHE A 60 13.36 1.82 5.48
N GLN A 61 13.62 2.76 6.36
CA GLN A 61 12.89 2.88 7.62
C GLN A 61 12.54 4.34 7.90
N VAL A 62 11.26 4.56 8.21
CA VAL A 62 10.77 5.81 8.76
C VAL A 62 11.16 5.87 10.24
N SER A 63 11.91 6.90 10.62
CA SER A 63 12.36 7.11 12.00
C SER A 63 11.27 7.74 12.87
N GLU A 64 10.53 8.70 12.31
CA GLU A 64 9.48 9.44 12.99
C GLU A 64 8.23 9.53 12.11
N LEU A 65 7.05 9.50 12.76
CA LEU A 65 5.78 9.65 12.07
C LEU A 65 5.44 11.14 11.91
N THR A 66 4.92 11.50 10.74
CA THR A 66 4.32 12.81 10.51
C THR A 66 3.04 12.98 11.34
N GLU A 67 2.53 14.21 11.47
CA GLU A 67 1.27 14.44 12.19
C GLU A 67 0.07 13.72 11.56
N ALA A 68 0.04 13.63 10.23
CA ALA A 68 -0.98 12.86 9.51
C ALA A 68 -0.86 11.36 9.80
N GLN A 69 0.35 10.82 9.83
CA GLN A 69 0.62 9.42 10.17
C GLN A 69 0.29 9.10 11.63
N LYS A 70 0.58 10.01 12.56
CA LYS A 70 0.17 9.88 13.98
C LYS A 70 -1.34 9.80 14.12
N LYS A 71 -2.07 10.66 13.40
CA LYS A 71 -3.54 10.62 13.40
C LYS A 71 -4.06 9.29 12.86
N GLU A 72 -3.47 8.77 11.80
CA GLU A 72 -3.83 7.44 11.29
C GLU A 72 -3.47 6.33 12.28
N ALA A 73 -2.38 6.48 13.01
CA ALA A 73 -1.98 5.53 14.04
C ALA A 73 -3.02 5.43 15.18
N GLU A 74 -3.73 6.50 15.50
CA GLU A 74 -4.83 6.47 16.46
C GLU A 74 -6.01 5.62 15.98
N GLU A 75 -6.28 5.62 14.67
CA GLU A 75 -7.34 4.80 14.09
C GLU A 75 -6.97 3.31 13.99
N MET A 76 -5.71 2.96 14.03
CA MET A 76 -5.29 1.56 13.82
C MET A 76 -5.81 0.59 14.87
N GLU A 77 -6.25 1.06 16.02
CA GLU A 77 -6.96 0.24 17.01
C GLU A 77 -8.32 -0.28 16.53
N LEU A 78 -8.89 0.35 15.50
CA LEU A 78 -10.09 -0.16 14.83
C LEU A 78 -9.78 -1.41 13.99
N TYR A 79 -8.53 -1.57 13.59
CA TYR A 79 -8.10 -2.63 12.69
C TYR A 79 -7.21 -3.67 13.36
N ILE A 80 -6.44 -3.30 14.38
CA ILE A 80 -5.48 -4.20 15.04
C ILE A 80 -5.77 -4.25 16.55
N ASP A 81 -5.83 -5.46 17.07
CA ASP A 81 -5.91 -5.73 18.52
C ASP A 81 -4.48 -5.84 19.08
N PHE A 82 -3.78 -4.72 19.21
CA PHE A 82 -2.36 -4.66 19.58
C PHE A 82 -2.07 -5.44 20.87
N ASP A 83 -2.86 -5.22 21.91
CA ASP A 83 -2.70 -5.90 23.21
C ASP A 83 -2.87 -7.42 23.09
N LYS A 84 -3.88 -7.88 22.36
CA LYS A 84 -4.17 -9.29 22.16
C LYS A 84 -3.01 -10.05 21.51
N TYR A 85 -2.33 -9.41 20.58
CA TYR A 85 -1.23 -10.02 19.82
C TYR A 85 0.15 -9.64 20.36
N GLY A 86 0.25 -8.80 21.40
CA GLY A 86 1.51 -8.33 21.95
C GLY A 86 2.36 -7.54 20.96
N ILE A 87 1.70 -6.77 20.09
CA ILE A 87 2.36 -6.01 19.02
C ILE A 87 2.64 -4.60 19.51
N ASP A 88 3.90 -4.16 19.41
CA ASP A 88 4.28 -2.77 19.61
C ASP A 88 3.66 -1.89 18.52
N ARG A 89 2.79 -0.97 18.92
CA ARG A 89 2.04 -0.09 18.03
C ARG A 89 2.95 0.84 17.23
N ASP A 90 3.92 1.48 17.88
CA ASP A 90 4.83 2.42 17.21
C ASP A 90 5.66 1.70 16.15
N LYS A 91 6.21 0.54 16.50
CA LYS A 91 6.96 -0.30 15.58
C LYS A 91 6.10 -0.78 14.39
N PHE A 92 4.86 -1.20 14.66
CA PHE A 92 3.92 -1.60 13.61
C PHE A 92 3.64 -0.44 12.63
N MET A 93 3.36 0.74 13.16
CA MET A 93 3.05 1.93 12.36
C MET A 93 4.26 2.40 11.55
N LYS A 94 5.44 2.47 12.17
CA LYS A 94 6.69 2.80 11.47
C LYS A 94 6.99 1.80 10.36
N GLY A 95 6.77 0.51 10.60
CA GLY A 95 6.91 -0.53 9.57
C GLY A 95 5.93 -0.37 8.40
N MET A 96 4.67 -0.09 8.70
CA MET A 96 3.63 0.18 7.70
C MET A 96 4.01 1.38 6.82
N PHE A 97 4.36 2.51 7.43
CA PHE A 97 4.72 3.72 6.70
C PHE A 97 6.08 3.62 6.00
N SER A 98 7.03 2.85 6.53
CA SER A 98 8.28 2.57 5.82
C SER A 98 8.01 1.88 4.49
N TYR A 99 7.13 0.88 4.48
CA TYR A 99 6.75 0.18 3.27
C TYR A 99 5.95 1.07 2.30
N GLU A 100 5.03 1.89 2.81
CA GLU A 100 4.27 2.84 1.98
C GLU A 100 5.18 3.91 1.37
N SER A 101 6.02 4.53 2.19
CA SER A 101 6.85 5.67 1.82
C SER A 101 7.94 5.35 0.81
N LEU A 102 8.30 4.09 0.62
CA LEU A 102 9.23 3.68 -0.44
C LEU A 102 8.84 4.21 -1.81
N TRP A 103 7.54 4.36 -2.07
CA TRP A 103 7.00 4.75 -3.36
C TRP A 103 6.74 6.24 -3.49
N HIS A 104 6.98 7.00 -2.44
CA HIS A 104 6.81 8.44 -2.45
C HIS A 104 7.96 9.13 -3.19
N THR A 105 7.65 10.24 -3.85
CA THR A 105 8.59 10.97 -4.71
C THR A 105 9.84 11.42 -3.95
N GLU A 106 9.69 11.87 -2.70
CA GLU A 106 10.79 12.31 -1.83
C GLU A 106 11.78 11.18 -1.50
N ASN A 107 11.30 9.94 -1.51
CA ASN A 107 12.12 8.75 -1.26
C ASN A 107 12.59 8.08 -2.56
N GLY A 108 12.17 8.58 -3.71
CA GLY A 108 12.61 8.13 -5.04
C GLY A 108 14.06 8.48 -5.39
N ASN A 109 14.81 8.97 -4.42
CA ASN A 109 16.23 9.25 -4.57
C ASN A 109 17.01 7.93 -4.75
N PRO A 110 17.98 7.88 -5.67
CA PRO A 110 18.86 6.73 -5.84
C PRO A 110 19.71 6.42 -4.61
N ASP A 111 19.82 7.36 -3.68
CA ASP A 111 20.48 7.13 -2.39
C ASP A 111 19.57 6.43 -1.37
N ASN A 112 18.32 6.12 -1.73
CA ASN A 112 17.47 5.28 -0.90
C ASN A 112 18.14 3.91 -0.72
N PRO A 113 18.40 3.51 0.53
CA PRO A 113 19.20 2.33 0.84
C PRO A 113 18.58 1.01 0.36
N GLU A 114 17.27 0.97 0.07
CA GLU A 114 16.56 -0.24 -0.36
C GLU A 114 16.56 -0.41 -1.90
N TYR A 115 16.86 0.64 -2.66
CA TYR A 115 16.77 0.60 -4.10
C TYR A 115 17.99 -0.04 -4.76
N VAL A 116 17.84 -1.27 -5.22
CA VAL A 116 18.84 -1.95 -6.06
C VAL A 116 18.79 -1.44 -7.49
N MET A 117 17.59 -1.28 -8.04
CA MET A 117 17.31 -0.68 -9.34
C MET A 117 15.87 -0.18 -9.38
N THR A 118 15.68 0.99 -9.96
CA THR A 118 14.35 1.57 -10.11
C THR A 118 14.07 1.91 -11.57
N ARG A 119 12.84 1.65 -12.00
CA ARG A 119 12.31 2.27 -13.22
C ARG A 119 11.82 3.66 -12.86
N GLN A 120 12.36 4.66 -13.54
CA GLN A 120 11.95 6.03 -13.33
C GLN A 120 10.83 6.41 -14.27
N TYR A 121 9.91 7.23 -13.76
CA TYR A 121 8.81 7.82 -14.51
C TYR A 121 9.04 9.32 -14.57
N THR A 122 8.85 9.92 -15.76
CA THR A 122 8.98 11.35 -15.92
C THR A 122 7.71 12.06 -15.45
N ALA A 123 7.87 13.26 -14.93
CA ALA A 123 6.75 14.13 -14.57
C ALA A 123 6.12 14.84 -15.79
N SER A 124 6.40 14.40 -17.02
CA SER A 124 5.84 15.02 -18.24
C SER A 124 4.34 14.77 -18.30
N SER A 125 3.59 15.86 -18.41
CA SER A 125 2.12 15.83 -18.48
C SER A 125 1.56 15.22 -19.77
N TRP A 126 2.40 14.94 -20.74
CA TRP A 126 2.01 14.40 -22.04
C TRP A 126 2.53 13.01 -22.35
N ASP A 127 3.65 12.61 -21.75
CA ASP A 127 4.15 11.23 -21.84
C ASP A 127 3.46 10.39 -20.78
N TYR A 128 2.39 9.81 -21.16
CA TYR A 128 1.48 9.01 -20.34
C TYR A 128 2.14 7.82 -19.67
N GLN A 129 2.96 8.10 -18.73
CA GLN A 129 3.29 7.16 -17.68
C GLN A 129 2.23 7.30 -16.57
N ASP A 130 0.99 7.38 -17.01
CA ASP A 130 -0.19 7.69 -16.20
C ASP A 130 -0.59 6.54 -15.26
N MET A 131 0.38 5.69 -14.85
CA MET A 131 0.12 4.67 -13.84
C MET A 131 -0.52 5.29 -12.60
N THR A 132 -0.08 6.47 -12.21
CA THR A 132 -0.67 7.22 -11.11
C THR A 132 -2.14 7.52 -11.35
N ARG A 133 -2.52 7.98 -12.53
CA ARG A 133 -3.91 8.28 -12.87
C ARG A 133 -4.79 7.04 -12.97
N TYR A 134 -4.25 5.96 -13.57
CA TYR A 134 -4.98 4.69 -13.71
C TYR A 134 -5.16 3.95 -12.37
N THR A 135 -4.23 4.10 -11.45
CA THR A 135 -4.28 3.44 -10.14
C THR A 135 -4.89 4.30 -9.05
N SER A 136 -4.84 5.63 -9.19
CA SER A 136 -5.39 6.54 -8.19
C SER A 136 -6.90 6.53 -8.17
N ILE A 137 -7.43 6.79 -7.00
CA ILE A 137 -8.87 6.84 -6.76
C ILE A 137 -9.49 8.05 -7.46
N ARG A 138 -10.69 7.89 -7.96
CA ARG A 138 -11.67 8.94 -7.98
C ARG A 138 -12.76 8.57 -6.96
N PRO A 139 -13.14 9.40 -6.11
CA PRO A 139 -13.91 10.59 -6.44
C PRO A 139 -13.04 11.83 -6.34
N ASN A 140 -13.44 12.81 -7.08
CA ASN A 140 -13.23 14.24 -7.06
C ASN A 140 -11.99 14.80 -6.35
N GLN A 141 -11.44 14.11 -5.37
CA GLN A 141 -10.38 14.59 -4.49
C GLN A 141 -8.97 14.25 -4.98
N LEU A 142 -8.77 13.08 -5.61
CA LEU A 142 -7.44 12.66 -6.05
C LEU A 142 -7.28 12.60 -7.57
N GLY A 143 -8.33 12.89 -8.33
CA GLY A 143 -8.29 13.05 -9.79
C GLY A 143 -7.92 11.80 -10.59
N GLY A 144 -7.93 10.64 -9.96
CA GLY A 144 -7.63 9.36 -10.60
C GLY A 144 -8.79 8.74 -11.35
N TRP A 145 -8.56 7.62 -12.01
CA TRP A 145 -9.57 6.93 -12.84
C TRP A 145 -9.95 5.56 -12.30
N SER A 146 -9.29 5.06 -11.27
CA SER A 146 -9.51 3.72 -10.69
C SER A 146 -9.59 2.61 -11.75
N SER A 147 -8.81 2.74 -12.84
CA SER A 147 -8.86 1.80 -13.96
C SER A 147 -8.14 0.49 -13.66
N VAL A 148 -7.11 0.55 -12.82
CA VAL A 148 -6.38 -0.60 -12.31
C VAL A 148 -6.58 -0.66 -10.82
N THR A 149 -7.22 -1.71 -10.35
CA THR A 149 -7.63 -1.86 -8.95
C THR A 149 -7.21 -3.20 -8.37
N PRO A 150 -6.97 -3.29 -7.05
CA PRO A 150 -6.68 -4.56 -6.39
C PRO A 150 -7.83 -5.55 -6.57
N THR A 151 -7.51 -6.80 -6.85
CA THR A 151 -8.50 -7.87 -6.84
C THR A 151 -8.78 -8.34 -5.41
N GLN A 152 -9.93 -8.97 -5.18
CA GLN A 152 -10.26 -9.59 -3.90
C GLN A 152 -9.18 -10.64 -3.51
N ASN A 153 -8.71 -11.43 -4.47
CA ASN A 153 -7.67 -12.43 -4.23
C ASN A 153 -6.36 -11.81 -3.70
N LEU A 154 -6.02 -10.61 -4.17
CA LEU A 154 -4.85 -9.90 -3.63
C LEU A 154 -5.08 -9.46 -2.18
N VAL A 155 -6.28 -8.95 -1.86
CA VAL A 155 -6.65 -8.57 -0.49
C VAL A 155 -6.64 -9.79 0.43
N ASP A 156 -7.17 -10.92 -0.04
CA ASP A 156 -7.21 -12.17 0.72
C ASP A 156 -5.81 -12.78 0.96
N ALA A 157 -4.86 -12.52 0.06
CA ALA A 157 -3.49 -13.06 0.15
C ALA A 157 -2.64 -12.45 1.29
N TYR A 158 -3.01 -11.29 1.82
CA TYR A 158 -2.32 -10.75 2.99
C TYR A 158 -2.58 -11.60 4.22
N TRP A 159 -1.53 -11.98 4.94
CA TRP A 159 -1.63 -12.79 6.14
C TRP A 159 -2.20 -12.01 7.33
N THR A 160 -2.46 -12.72 8.41
CA THR A 160 -2.78 -12.12 9.71
C THR A 160 -1.50 -11.61 10.39
N VAL A 161 -1.64 -10.77 11.41
CA VAL A 161 -0.49 -10.23 12.18
C VAL A 161 0.34 -11.31 12.87
N ASP A 162 -0.24 -12.49 13.12
CA ASP A 162 0.46 -13.65 13.68
C ASP A 162 0.98 -14.62 12.62
N GLY A 163 1.04 -14.20 11.36
CA GLY A 163 1.65 -14.94 10.26
C GLY A 163 0.84 -16.13 9.74
N LYS A 164 -0.48 -16.13 9.94
CA LYS A 164 -1.37 -17.20 9.45
C LYS A 164 -2.17 -16.74 8.23
N THR A 165 -2.66 -17.70 7.48
CA THR A 165 -3.66 -17.45 6.44
C THR A 165 -4.95 -16.98 7.09
N PRO A 166 -5.54 -15.84 6.63
CA PRO A 166 -6.80 -15.36 7.19
C PRO A 166 -7.96 -16.28 6.85
N SER A 167 -9.00 -16.23 7.67
CA SER A 167 -10.29 -16.81 7.31
C SER A 167 -10.94 -15.95 6.22
N ILE A 168 -11.22 -16.57 5.08
CA ILE A 168 -11.81 -15.88 3.93
C ILE A 168 -13.31 -16.09 3.93
N PRO A 169 -14.13 -15.03 4.11
CA PRO A 169 -15.58 -15.14 4.05
C PRO A 169 -16.05 -15.51 2.64
N SER A 170 -17.18 -16.21 2.54
CA SER A 170 -17.83 -16.40 1.24
C SER A 170 -18.29 -15.07 0.64
N ILE A 171 -18.46 -15.03 -0.67
CA ILE A 171 -18.96 -13.84 -1.39
C ILE A 171 -20.32 -13.41 -0.82
N GLU A 172 -21.20 -14.35 -0.54
CA GLU A 172 -22.51 -14.07 0.04
C GLU A 172 -22.39 -13.41 1.42
N LYS A 173 -21.52 -13.95 2.28
CA LYS A 173 -21.29 -13.38 3.62
C LYS A 173 -20.75 -11.95 3.52
N ARG A 174 -19.78 -11.68 2.65
CA ARG A 174 -19.27 -10.33 2.39
C ARG A 174 -20.36 -9.37 1.92
N MET A 175 -21.15 -9.80 0.93
CA MET A 175 -22.23 -8.97 0.40
C MET A 175 -23.27 -8.64 1.46
N ASN A 176 -23.61 -9.60 2.32
CA ASN A 176 -24.56 -9.39 3.40
C ASN A 176 -24.02 -8.44 4.47
N ALA A 177 -22.78 -8.62 4.88
CA ALA A 177 -22.08 -7.74 5.82
C ALA A 177 -21.99 -6.30 5.29
N TYR A 178 -21.67 -6.13 3.98
CA TYR A 178 -21.63 -4.81 3.35
C TYR A 178 -23.02 -4.15 3.28
N LYS A 179 -24.08 -4.94 3.01
CA LYS A 179 -25.47 -4.42 3.00
C LYS A 179 -25.88 -3.86 4.35
N VAL A 180 -25.44 -4.47 5.46
CA VAL A 180 -25.77 -3.98 6.82
C VAL A 180 -25.19 -2.59 7.02
N ILE A 181 -23.88 -2.40 6.88
CA ILE A 181 -23.27 -1.09 7.07
C ILE A 181 -23.75 -0.06 6.04
N LYS A 182 -24.08 -0.50 4.82
CA LYS A 182 -24.66 0.36 3.78
C LYS A 182 -26.09 0.77 4.14
N GLY A 183 -26.90 -0.12 4.70
CA GLY A 183 -28.25 0.18 5.18
C GLY A 183 -28.24 1.23 6.29
N ASP A 184 -27.36 1.08 7.26
CA ASP A 184 -27.20 2.06 8.35
C ASP A 184 -26.79 3.45 7.81
N LEU A 185 -25.91 3.48 6.78
CA LEU A 185 -25.58 4.73 6.08
C LEU A 185 -26.80 5.34 5.38
N ASP A 186 -27.60 4.51 4.71
CA ASP A 186 -28.79 4.99 3.98
C ASP A 186 -29.86 5.56 4.93
N GLU A 187 -29.96 5.02 6.14
CA GLU A 187 -30.84 5.51 7.21
C GLU A 187 -30.30 6.75 7.93
N TYR A 188 -29.01 7.03 7.80
CA TYR A 188 -28.37 8.16 8.48
C TYR A 188 -28.89 9.50 7.96
N LYS A 189 -29.48 10.29 8.84
CA LYS A 189 -30.16 11.55 8.55
C LYS A 189 -29.21 12.76 8.49
N ALA A 190 -28.14 12.67 7.76
CA ALA A 190 -27.18 13.77 7.55
C ALA A 190 -27.36 14.38 6.14
N PRO A 191 -26.56 15.42 5.80
CA PRO A 191 -26.51 15.96 4.44
C PRO A 191 -26.38 14.88 3.37
N ALA A 192 -26.91 15.13 2.17
CA ALA A 192 -26.86 14.17 1.07
C ALA A 192 -25.45 13.99 0.49
N GLY A 193 -25.22 12.86 -0.19
CA GLY A 193 -24.02 12.59 -0.97
C GLY A 193 -22.76 12.33 -0.14
N GLU A 194 -21.62 12.76 -0.65
CA GLU A 194 -20.30 12.56 -0.07
C GLU A 194 -20.19 13.09 1.37
N ALA A 195 -20.79 14.25 1.65
CA ALA A 195 -20.84 14.80 3.01
C ALA A 195 -21.59 13.89 3.99
N LYS A 196 -22.64 13.20 3.53
CA LYS A 196 -23.36 12.22 4.32
C LYS A 196 -22.46 11.03 4.67
N PHE A 197 -21.75 10.49 3.69
CA PHE A 197 -20.82 9.39 3.92
C PHE A 197 -19.70 9.77 4.89
N ILE A 198 -19.03 10.88 4.64
CA ILE A 198 -17.92 11.36 5.50
C ILE A 198 -18.38 11.56 6.95
N SER A 199 -19.56 12.17 7.14
CA SER A 199 -20.11 12.40 8.48
C SER A 199 -20.44 11.08 9.20
N PHE A 200 -21.05 10.13 8.50
CA PHE A 200 -21.37 8.81 9.04
C PHE A 200 -20.10 8.02 9.37
N ALA A 201 -19.17 7.91 8.42
CA ALA A 201 -17.92 7.17 8.58
C ALA A 201 -17.04 7.77 9.69
N SER A 202 -16.91 9.10 9.75
CA SER A 202 -16.18 9.78 10.84
C SER A 202 -16.83 9.53 12.19
N GLY A 203 -18.17 9.51 12.27
CA GLY A 203 -18.88 9.17 13.49
C GLY A 203 -18.58 7.75 13.99
N LEU A 204 -18.52 6.78 13.09
CA LEU A 204 -18.16 5.38 13.40
C LEU A 204 -16.69 5.26 13.84
N ILE A 205 -15.79 5.94 13.15
CA ILE A 205 -14.36 5.96 13.47
C ILE A 205 -14.15 6.57 14.85
N ASN A 206 -14.63 7.79 15.07
CA ASN A 206 -14.43 8.54 16.31
C ASN A 206 -15.07 7.87 17.54
N SER A 207 -16.18 7.16 17.35
CA SER A 207 -16.84 6.40 18.43
C SER A 207 -16.25 5.00 18.66
N GLY A 208 -15.33 4.55 17.80
CA GLY A 208 -14.79 3.20 17.84
C GLY A 208 -15.75 2.11 17.36
N LYS A 209 -16.97 2.46 16.92
CA LYS A 209 -18.00 1.48 16.51
C LYS A 209 -17.74 0.85 15.17
N LEU A 210 -16.88 1.41 14.34
CA LEU A 210 -16.55 0.85 13.02
C LEU A 210 -16.11 -0.61 13.11
N LYS A 211 -15.32 -0.95 14.13
CA LYS A 211 -14.82 -2.32 14.35
C LYS A 211 -15.89 -3.35 14.70
N ASP A 212 -17.10 -2.92 15.10
CA ASP A 212 -18.18 -3.81 15.50
C ASP A 212 -18.97 -4.37 14.31
N TYR A 213 -18.81 -3.73 13.14
CA TYR A 213 -19.43 -4.24 11.91
C TYR A 213 -18.74 -5.50 11.40
N GLU A 214 -19.55 -6.51 11.03
CA GLU A 214 -19.04 -7.75 10.46
C GLU A 214 -18.25 -7.51 9.18
N TYR A 215 -18.63 -6.51 8.38
CA TYR A 215 -17.90 -6.10 7.18
C TYR A 215 -16.44 -5.75 7.47
N MET A 216 -16.14 -5.18 8.63
CA MET A 216 -14.78 -4.77 8.99
C MET A 216 -13.91 -5.94 9.47
N GLN A 217 -14.50 -7.07 9.86
CA GLN A 217 -13.77 -8.19 10.45
C GLN A 217 -12.76 -8.83 9.49
N GLU A 218 -13.05 -8.83 8.18
CA GLU A 218 -12.12 -9.37 7.19
C GLU A 218 -10.84 -8.51 7.01
N PHE A 219 -10.89 -7.25 7.41
CA PHE A 219 -9.76 -6.31 7.36
C PHE A 219 -9.03 -6.17 8.69
N ARG A 220 -9.51 -6.83 9.74
CA ARG A 220 -8.88 -6.74 11.07
C ARG A 220 -7.74 -7.74 11.23
N ASN A 221 -6.78 -7.33 12.06
CA ASN A 221 -5.64 -8.15 12.47
C ASN A 221 -4.84 -8.72 11.28
N ARG A 222 -4.66 -7.90 10.24
CA ARG A 222 -3.93 -8.27 9.03
C ARG A 222 -2.51 -7.69 9.03
N ASP A 223 -1.66 -8.24 8.21
CA ASP A 223 -0.30 -7.74 7.96
C ASP A 223 -0.33 -6.24 7.63
N SER A 224 0.65 -5.48 8.16
CA SER A 224 0.74 -4.02 7.99
C SER A 224 0.76 -3.58 6.53
N ARG A 225 1.27 -4.43 5.63
CA ARG A 225 1.32 -4.16 4.19
C ARG A 225 -0.07 -4.10 3.54
N LEU A 226 -1.10 -4.75 4.11
CA LEU A 226 -2.48 -4.56 3.65
C LEU A 226 -2.87 -3.09 3.77
N TYR A 227 -2.70 -2.52 4.95
CA TYR A 227 -3.11 -1.14 5.24
C TYR A 227 -2.27 -0.11 4.50
N ALA A 228 -1.01 -0.42 4.21
CA ALA A 228 -0.11 0.41 3.42
C ALA A 228 -0.40 0.39 1.92
N SER A 229 -1.06 -0.64 1.41
CA SER A 229 -1.21 -0.86 -0.03
C SER A 229 -2.63 -0.71 -0.55
N ILE A 230 -3.63 -1.04 0.30
CA ILE A 230 -5.02 -1.20 -0.11
C ILE A 230 -5.91 -0.21 0.62
N LEU A 231 -6.72 0.49 -0.15
CA LEU A 231 -7.86 1.24 0.35
C LEU A 231 -9.11 0.38 0.19
N PHE A 232 -9.80 0.16 1.29
CA PHE A 232 -11.11 -0.48 1.35
C PHE A 232 -12.12 0.50 1.95
N PRO A 233 -13.41 0.38 1.66
CA PRO A 233 -14.45 1.28 2.17
C PRO A 233 -14.34 1.49 3.68
N PHE A 234 -14.51 2.73 4.11
CA PHE A 234 -14.34 3.25 5.48
C PHE A 234 -12.91 3.39 5.98
N LYS A 235 -11.88 3.02 5.19
CA LYS A 235 -10.48 3.27 5.57
C LYS A 235 -10.12 4.74 5.39
N GLY A 236 -9.60 5.36 6.45
CA GLY A 236 -9.04 6.70 6.40
C GLY A 236 -7.65 6.73 5.75
N TRP A 237 -7.35 7.85 5.09
CA TRP A 237 -6.02 8.17 4.58
C TRP A 237 -5.76 9.67 4.73
N TYR A 238 -4.87 10.02 5.64
CA TYR A 238 -4.67 11.41 6.07
C TYR A 238 -3.51 12.13 5.40
N GLU A 239 -2.57 11.40 4.80
CA GLU A 239 -1.47 11.97 4.00
C GLU A 239 -1.89 12.30 2.58
N THR A 240 -2.98 13.03 2.41
CA THR A 240 -3.39 13.51 1.10
C THR A 240 -3.04 14.99 0.95
N ASN A 241 -2.54 15.40 -0.21
CA ASN A 241 -2.19 16.79 -0.51
C ASN A 241 -3.39 17.77 -0.46
N TYR A 242 -4.58 17.28 -0.17
CA TYR A 242 -5.81 18.08 -0.15
C TYR A 242 -6.23 18.56 1.24
N GLY A 243 -5.41 18.30 2.28
CA GLY A 243 -5.60 18.84 3.64
C GLY A 243 -6.91 18.44 4.34
N THR A 244 -7.68 17.55 3.76
CA THR A 244 -8.95 17.04 4.29
C THR A 244 -8.79 15.61 4.76
N ASN A 245 -9.54 15.24 5.80
CA ASN A 245 -9.65 13.85 6.20
C ASN A 245 -10.30 13.06 5.07
N PHE A 246 -9.52 12.26 4.39
CA PHE A 246 -10.03 11.39 3.34
C PHE A 246 -10.44 10.06 3.95
N ILE A 247 -11.69 9.67 3.73
CA ILE A 247 -12.20 8.32 4.05
C ILE A 247 -12.71 7.72 2.75
N TYR A 248 -12.20 6.55 2.40
CA TYR A 248 -12.55 5.92 1.13
C TYR A 248 -14.01 5.48 1.11
N GLU A 249 -14.73 5.95 0.11
CA GLU A 249 -16.09 5.53 -0.21
C GLU A 249 -16.11 4.77 -1.55
N TRP A 250 -16.74 3.62 -1.58
CA TRP A 250 -17.05 2.94 -2.82
C TRP A 250 -18.50 3.17 -3.23
N ILE A 251 -18.69 3.78 -4.41
CA ILE A 251 -20.00 4.10 -4.96
C ILE A 251 -20.21 3.26 -6.22
N LYS A 252 -21.06 2.26 -6.14
CA LYS A 252 -21.41 1.40 -7.28
C LYS A 252 -22.03 2.21 -8.41
N ASN A 253 -21.53 2.04 -9.63
CA ASN A 253 -21.89 2.79 -10.84
C ASN A 253 -21.53 4.28 -10.76
N GLY A 254 -20.62 4.67 -9.89
CA GLY A 254 -20.04 5.99 -9.85
C GLY A 254 -19.11 6.25 -11.04
N ASN A 255 -18.82 7.52 -11.30
CA ASN A 255 -17.87 7.89 -12.35
C ASN A 255 -16.45 7.45 -11.93
N ASN A 256 -15.79 6.66 -12.79
CA ASN A 256 -14.47 6.07 -12.50
C ASN A 256 -14.44 5.29 -11.17
N GLU A 257 -15.46 4.54 -10.88
CA GLU A 257 -15.52 3.66 -9.72
C GLU A 257 -14.52 2.52 -9.83
N SER A 258 -14.01 2.06 -8.70
CA SER A 258 -13.31 0.79 -8.63
C SER A 258 -14.24 -0.37 -8.99
N LYS A 259 -13.82 -1.26 -9.89
CA LYS A 259 -14.60 -2.44 -10.28
C LYS A 259 -14.59 -3.53 -9.22
N THR A 260 -13.68 -3.46 -8.28
CA THR A 260 -13.50 -4.46 -7.22
C THR A 260 -13.95 -3.98 -5.83
N GLY A 261 -14.26 -2.71 -5.68
CA GLY A 261 -14.52 -2.08 -4.37
C GLY A 261 -13.26 -1.60 -3.66
N PHE A 262 -12.08 -1.93 -4.16
CA PHE A 262 -10.78 -1.56 -3.59
C PHE A 262 -10.03 -0.60 -4.49
N ASN A 263 -9.11 0.15 -3.89
CA ASN A 263 -8.14 0.95 -4.62
C ASN A 263 -6.74 0.77 -4.04
N PHE A 264 -5.72 1.14 -4.82
CA PHE A 264 -4.36 1.23 -4.30
C PHE A 264 -4.20 2.51 -3.48
N ARG A 265 -3.45 2.39 -2.40
CA ARG A 265 -3.11 3.50 -1.53
C ARG A 265 -1.76 4.13 -1.92
N LYS A 266 -0.87 3.36 -2.54
CA LYS A 266 0.48 3.80 -2.90
C LYS A 266 0.71 3.74 -4.40
#